data_f2dbc90ad4ad5a4e247e113e49f8bc23
#
_entry.id   f2dbc90ad4ad5a4e247e113e49f8bc23
#
_cell.length_a   1.000
_cell.length_b   1.000
_cell.length_c   1.000
_cell.angle_alpha   90.00
_cell.angle_beta   90.00
_cell.angle_gamma   90.00
#
_symmetry.space_group_name_H-M   'P 1'
#
loop_
_entity.id
_entity.type
_entity.pdbx_description
1 polymer ?
#
loop_
_entity_poly.entity_id
_entity_poly.type
_entity_poly.pdbx_seq_one_letter_code
_entity_poly.pdbx_strand_id
1 'polypeptide(L)'
;MMKEKIFLICLIVVFFAVMLAVGFICRKKSNDVSGFVLGSRGVGPWLTAFAYGTSYFSAVIFVGYAGQFGWKFGVASTWVGLGNALIGSLLAWVILGRRTRIMTQHLGSATMPQFFEKRFDSKGLKIAASVIIFIFLIPYTASLYNGLSRLFGMAFSIDYSLCIIIMAVLTAVYVIAGGYMATAINDFIQGIIMLFGIVLIIASVLKLNGGFTGSLDALARVTDESVSTQPGVFSSFFGPDPGGLLYVVILTSLGTWGLPQMVQKFYAIKDEKSVHTGTIISTLFAVIVAGGCYFLGGFGRLFNVDVASNGYDAIIPEMLSTLSPAVMAITLILVLSASMSTLSSLVLTSSSTLTLDFIDPVILKKTDEKKNLLIIRIFIAVFILISAVIAIVQYKHNITFIAQLMGLSWGALAGAFLGPFLVSLYWKKITKASCWVSFIWGAGIMLLNMLAKSIFPSFLQSPINCGVLAMVGSIVIVLLVSLITKKPDENRVKEIFSCYDRKVTVPVTETLSRGEEV
;
A
#
# COMPACT_ATOMS: atom_id res chain seq x y z
N MET A 1 -15.57 19.84 -26.28
CA MET A 1 -14.45 20.38 -25.43
C MET A 1 -14.93 21.15 -24.20
N MET A 2 -15.63 22.29 -24.26
CA MET A 2 -16.02 23.07 -23.07
C MET A 2 -17.01 22.32 -22.16
N LYS A 3 -18.07 21.69 -22.74
CA LYS A 3 -19.05 20.90 -21.96
C LYS A 3 -18.40 19.69 -21.27
N GLU A 4 -17.46 19.04 -21.89
CA GLU A 4 -16.75 17.88 -21.34
C GLU A 4 -15.82 18.27 -20.18
N LYS A 5 -15.08 19.38 -20.30
CA LYS A 5 -14.28 19.94 -19.20
C LYS A 5 -15.15 20.34 -18.01
N ILE A 6 -16.30 20.95 -18.25
CA ILE A 6 -17.26 21.31 -17.19
C ILE A 6 -17.78 20.04 -16.50
N PHE A 7 -18.19 19.01 -17.27
CA PHE A 7 -18.63 17.74 -16.70
C PHE A 7 -17.57 17.11 -15.79
N LEU A 8 -16.32 17.08 -16.24
CA LEU A 8 -15.20 16.52 -15.48
C LEU A 8 -14.93 17.33 -14.19
N ILE A 9 -14.93 18.66 -14.25
CA ILE A 9 -14.77 19.53 -13.09
C ILE A 9 -15.91 19.29 -12.09
N CYS A 10 -17.16 19.23 -12.55
CA CYS A 10 -18.31 18.93 -11.69
C CYS A 10 -18.15 17.57 -10.98
N LEU A 11 -17.72 16.54 -11.72
CA LEU A 11 -17.50 15.21 -11.16
C LEU A 11 -16.43 15.21 -10.07
N ILE A 12 -15.31 15.91 -10.28
CA ILE A 12 -14.23 16.06 -9.29
C ILE A 12 -14.72 16.84 -8.07
N VAL A 13 -15.47 17.92 -8.26
CA VAL A 13 -16.04 18.71 -7.16
C VAL A 13 -16.98 17.87 -6.31
N VAL A 14 -17.87 17.08 -6.96
CA VAL A 14 -18.77 16.15 -6.26
C VAL A 14 -17.98 15.09 -5.49
N PHE A 15 -16.95 14.50 -6.12
CA PHE A 15 -16.08 13.53 -5.46
C PHE A 15 -15.47 14.11 -4.17
N PHE A 16 -14.83 15.28 -4.25
CA PHE A 16 -14.23 15.91 -3.06
C PHE A 16 -15.27 16.34 -2.03
N ALA A 17 -16.43 16.84 -2.45
CA ALA A 17 -17.51 17.19 -1.55
C ALA A 17 -17.97 15.98 -0.72
N VAL A 18 -18.11 14.81 -1.34
CA VAL A 18 -18.43 13.55 -0.65
C VAL A 18 -17.34 13.16 0.34
N MET A 19 -16.06 13.19 -0.07
CA MET A 19 -14.93 12.84 0.80
C MET A 19 -14.84 13.76 2.03
N LEU A 20 -15.01 15.07 1.83
CA LEU A 20 -15.02 16.04 2.92
C LEU A 20 -16.24 15.86 3.84
N ALA A 21 -17.43 15.64 3.27
CA ALA A 21 -18.64 15.40 4.06
C ALA A 21 -18.47 14.18 4.99
N VAL A 22 -17.92 13.07 4.48
CA VAL A 22 -17.59 11.89 5.30
C VAL A 22 -16.60 12.25 6.40
N GLY A 23 -15.55 13.03 6.10
CA GLY A 23 -14.59 13.50 7.08
C GLY A 23 -15.24 14.27 8.23
N PHE A 24 -16.13 15.21 7.92
CA PHE A 24 -16.85 15.99 8.93
C PHE A 24 -17.88 15.18 9.73
N ILE A 25 -18.61 14.27 9.09
CA ILE A 25 -19.57 13.37 9.77
C ILE A 25 -18.84 12.48 10.77
N CYS A 26 -17.68 11.94 10.41
CA CYS A 26 -16.90 11.05 11.26
C CYS A 26 -16.15 11.78 12.39
N ARG A 27 -16.07 13.09 12.37
CA ARG A 27 -15.34 13.90 13.37
C ARG A 27 -15.72 13.55 14.81
N LYS A 28 -17.01 13.25 15.06
CA LYS A 28 -17.50 12.89 16.40
C LYS A 28 -16.93 11.56 16.92
N LYS A 29 -16.52 10.65 16.02
CA LYS A 29 -15.93 9.34 16.35
C LYS A 29 -14.40 9.38 16.48
N SER A 30 -13.80 10.55 16.36
CA SER A 30 -12.34 10.77 16.33
C SER A 30 -11.89 11.73 17.45
N ASN A 31 -12.57 11.66 18.61
CA ASN A 31 -12.32 12.56 19.74
C ASN A 31 -11.24 12.04 20.69
N ASP A 32 -10.91 10.76 20.65
CA ASP A 32 -9.84 10.11 21.40
C ASP A 32 -8.80 9.48 20.46
N VAL A 33 -7.64 9.14 21.00
CA VAL A 33 -6.52 8.58 20.21
C VAL A 33 -6.90 7.24 19.58
N SER A 34 -7.61 6.37 20.29
CA SER A 34 -8.03 5.05 19.80
C SER A 34 -9.03 5.18 18.64
N GLY A 35 -10.00 6.07 18.76
CA GLY A 35 -10.96 6.37 17.70
C GLY A 35 -10.29 6.98 16.47
N PHE A 36 -9.36 7.91 16.68
CA PHE A 36 -8.66 8.60 15.60
C PHE A 36 -7.70 7.67 14.83
N VAL A 37 -6.97 6.78 15.52
CA VAL A 37 -5.91 5.93 14.93
C VAL A 37 -6.41 4.58 14.46
N LEU A 38 -7.41 3.97 15.16
CA LEU A 38 -7.88 2.61 14.91
C LEU A 38 -9.40 2.47 14.74
N GLY A 39 -10.16 3.57 14.73
CA GLY A 39 -11.62 3.50 14.72
C GLY A 39 -12.17 2.70 15.89
N SER A 40 -11.54 2.80 17.08
CA SER A 40 -11.89 2.07 18.31
C SER A 40 -11.93 0.53 18.14
N ARG A 41 -11.20 -0.03 17.18
CA ARG A 41 -11.17 -1.48 16.82
C ARG A 41 -12.57 -2.06 16.49
N GLY A 42 -13.47 -1.22 16.00
CA GLY A 42 -14.86 -1.59 15.68
C GLY A 42 -15.17 -1.66 14.19
N VAL A 43 -14.16 -1.71 13.32
CA VAL A 43 -14.35 -1.63 11.87
C VAL A 43 -14.79 -2.96 11.30
N GLY A 44 -15.93 -2.94 10.61
CA GLY A 44 -16.53 -4.14 10.02
C GLY A 44 -15.74 -4.70 8.83
N PRO A 45 -16.06 -5.93 8.37
CA PRO A 45 -15.27 -6.66 7.37
C PRO A 45 -15.21 -5.95 6.01
N TRP A 46 -16.30 -5.37 5.55
CA TRP A 46 -16.36 -4.64 4.28
C TRP A 46 -15.45 -3.42 4.27
N LEU A 47 -15.58 -2.56 5.29
CA LEU A 47 -14.74 -1.36 5.40
C LEU A 47 -13.25 -1.73 5.54
N THR A 48 -12.94 -2.76 6.34
CA THR A 48 -11.53 -3.18 6.52
C THR A 48 -10.94 -3.79 5.26
N ALA A 49 -11.71 -4.64 4.54
CA ALA A 49 -11.25 -5.28 3.31
C ALA A 49 -11.02 -4.25 2.19
N PHE A 50 -11.95 -3.31 2.03
CA PHE A 50 -11.79 -2.22 1.07
C PHE A 50 -10.65 -1.29 1.46
N ALA A 51 -10.53 -0.92 2.74
CA ALA A 51 -9.41 -0.11 3.22
C ALA A 51 -8.05 -0.82 3.02
N TYR A 52 -7.98 -2.14 3.16
CA TYR A 52 -6.80 -2.93 2.82
C TYR A 52 -6.52 -2.89 1.33
N GLY A 53 -7.51 -3.24 0.50
CA GLY A 53 -7.38 -3.28 -0.95
C GLY A 53 -7.00 -1.93 -1.55
N THR A 54 -7.73 -0.86 -1.23
CA THR A 54 -7.48 0.48 -1.78
C THR A 54 -6.16 1.09 -1.29
N SER A 55 -5.73 0.79 -0.06
CA SER A 55 -4.41 1.20 0.43
C SER A 55 -3.26 0.44 -0.25
N TYR A 56 -3.52 -0.75 -0.78
CA TYR A 56 -2.56 -1.56 -1.52
C TYR A 56 -2.43 -1.06 -2.97
N PHE A 57 -3.56 -0.85 -3.65
CA PHE A 57 -3.60 -0.53 -5.08
C PHE A 57 -3.78 0.96 -5.33
N SER A 58 -2.68 1.66 -5.42
CA SER A 58 -2.59 3.10 -5.57
C SER A 58 -2.34 3.53 -7.01
N ALA A 59 -2.33 4.86 -7.24
CA ALA A 59 -1.88 5.42 -8.51
C ALA A 59 -0.45 5.01 -8.87
N VAL A 60 0.41 4.71 -7.89
CA VAL A 60 1.76 4.19 -8.16
C VAL A 60 1.70 2.87 -8.91
N ILE A 61 0.77 1.98 -8.52
CA ILE A 61 0.57 0.70 -9.21
C ILE A 61 -0.08 0.94 -10.57
N PHE A 62 -1.12 1.76 -10.63
CA PHE A 62 -1.86 2.00 -11.88
C PHE A 62 -1.02 2.73 -12.93
N VAL A 63 -0.33 3.82 -12.58
CA VAL A 63 0.46 4.63 -13.52
C VAL A 63 1.88 4.11 -13.66
N GLY A 64 2.60 3.96 -12.53
CA GLY A 64 4.01 3.62 -12.51
C GLY A 64 4.27 2.14 -12.82
N TYR A 65 3.77 1.24 -11.95
CA TYR A 65 4.08 -0.19 -12.07
C TYR A 65 3.42 -0.85 -13.27
N ALA A 66 2.13 -0.61 -13.50
CA ALA A 66 1.43 -1.18 -14.64
C ALA A 66 2.05 -0.70 -15.97
N GLY A 67 2.40 0.58 -16.09
CA GLY A 67 3.08 1.11 -17.26
C GLY A 67 4.46 0.48 -17.45
N GLN A 68 5.34 0.60 -16.45
CA GLN A 68 6.71 0.11 -16.55
C GLN A 68 6.80 -1.40 -16.76
N PHE A 69 6.04 -2.19 -15.99
CA PHE A 69 6.14 -3.65 -16.06
C PHE A 69 5.31 -4.23 -17.20
N GLY A 70 4.20 -3.59 -17.56
CA GLY A 70 3.50 -3.92 -18.79
C GLY A 70 4.36 -3.73 -20.03
N TRP A 71 5.09 -2.61 -20.11
CA TRP A 71 6.05 -2.37 -21.19
C TRP A 71 7.19 -3.40 -21.23
N LYS A 72 7.73 -3.77 -20.05
CA LYS A 72 8.84 -4.74 -19.96
C LYS A 72 8.42 -6.16 -20.25
N PHE A 73 7.30 -6.62 -19.69
CA PHE A 73 6.91 -8.02 -19.69
C PHE A 73 5.72 -8.34 -20.60
N GLY A 74 5.07 -7.34 -21.19
CA GLY A 74 3.84 -7.54 -21.93
C GLY A 74 2.72 -8.07 -21.04
N VAL A 75 1.86 -8.94 -21.56
CA VAL A 75 0.71 -9.53 -20.85
C VAL A 75 1.16 -10.35 -19.62
N ALA A 76 2.39 -10.88 -19.62
CA ALA A 76 2.95 -11.60 -18.47
C ALA A 76 3.00 -10.74 -17.19
N SER A 77 2.97 -9.39 -17.28
CA SER A 77 2.83 -8.51 -16.12
C SER A 77 1.58 -8.80 -15.28
N THR A 78 0.57 -9.46 -15.83
CA THR A 78 -0.63 -9.92 -15.10
C THR A 78 -0.28 -10.82 -13.92
N TRP A 79 0.83 -11.58 -13.99
CA TRP A 79 1.33 -12.38 -12.87
C TRP A 79 1.65 -11.56 -11.63
N VAL A 80 2.06 -10.31 -11.79
CA VAL A 80 2.26 -9.40 -10.65
C VAL A 80 0.93 -9.18 -9.92
N GLY A 81 -0.14 -8.91 -10.68
CA GLY A 81 -1.47 -8.73 -10.12
C GLY A 81 -2.03 -9.99 -9.44
N LEU A 82 -1.82 -11.15 -10.05
CA LEU A 82 -2.22 -12.44 -9.46
C LEU A 82 -1.40 -12.75 -8.20
N GLY A 83 -0.10 -12.49 -8.20
CA GLY A 83 0.74 -12.60 -7.01
C GLY A 83 0.27 -11.68 -5.88
N ASN A 84 -0.09 -10.45 -6.21
CA ASN A 84 -0.64 -9.49 -5.25
C ASN A 84 -1.97 -9.98 -4.66
N ALA A 85 -2.84 -10.62 -5.45
CA ALA A 85 -4.10 -11.17 -4.96
C ALA A 85 -3.90 -12.41 -4.08
N LEU A 86 -3.05 -13.34 -4.51
CA LEU A 86 -2.85 -14.62 -3.81
C LEU A 86 -1.90 -14.48 -2.62
N ILE A 87 -0.73 -13.86 -2.81
CA ILE A 87 0.27 -13.75 -1.76
C ILE A 87 0.04 -12.47 -0.95
N GLY A 88 -0.11 -11.33 -1.62
CA GLY A 88 -0.22 -10.02 -0.98
C GLY A 88 -1.55 -9.78 -0.27
N SER A 89 -2.64 -10.45 -0.70
CA SER A 89 -3.95 -10.36 -0.06
C SER A 89 -4.36 -11.68 0.60
N LEU A 90 -4.70 -12.72 -0.13
CA LEU A 90 -5.22 -13.97 0.45
C LEU A 90 -4.33 -14.52 1.57
N LEU A 91 -3.07 -14.80 1.27
CA LEU A 91 -2.14 -15.36 2.26
C LEU A 91 -1.84 -14.36 3.39
N ALA A 92 -1.74 -13.06 3.11
CA ALA A 92 -1.55 -12.05 4.15
C ALA A 92 -2.70 -12.06 5.17
N TRP A 93 -3.94 -12.10 4.71
CA TRP A 93 -5.11 -12.18 5.59
C TRP A 93 -5.18 -13.48 6.38
N VAL A 94 -4.92 -14.63 5.74
CA VAL A 94 -4.94 -15.95 6.38
C VAL A 94 -3.86 -16.07 7.44
N ILE A 95 -2.64 -15.63 7.11
CA ILE A 95 -1.46 -15.80 7.97
C ILE A 95 -1.42 -14.70 9.04
N LEU A 96 -1.58 -13.43 8.67
CA LEU A 96 -1.42 -12.32 9.60
C LEU A 96 -2.72 -11.91 10.29
N GLY A 97 -3.86 -11.90 9.57
CA GLY A 97 -5.08 -11.24 10.00
C GLY A 97 -5.54 -11.62 11.40
N ARG A 98 -5.86 -12.90 11.63
CA ARG A 98 -6.34 -13.38 12.92
C ARG A 98 -5.31 -13.22 14.04
N ARG A 99 -4.06 -13.64 13.81
CA ARG A 99 -3.01 -13.60 14.82
C ARG A 99 -2.63 -12.18 15.21
N THR A 100 -2.54 -11.28 14.24
CA THR A 100 -2.30 -9.86 14.49
C THR A 100 -3.43 -9.25 15.32
N ARG A 101 -4.69 -9.50 14.95
CA ARG A 101 -5.86 -8.97 15.67
C ARG A 101 -5.86 -9.38 17.14
N ILE A 102 -5.66 -10.67 17.41
CA ILE A 102 -5.70 -11.23 18.77
C ILE A 102 -4.53 -10.71 19.61
N MET A 103 -3.29 -10.85 19.12
CA MET A 103 -2.09 -10.48 19.90
C MET A 103 -2.02 -8.97 20.13
N THR A 104 -2.35 -8.14 19.14
CA THR A 104 -2.30 -6.68 19.33
C THR A 104 -3.38 -6.17 20.27
N GLN A 105 -4.54 -6.84 20.34
CA GLN A 105 -5.57 -6.54 21.32
C GLN A 105 -5.12 -6.96 22.73
N HIS A 106 -4.55 -8.15 22.87
CA HIS A 106 -4.04 -8.64 24.16
C HIS A 106 -2.93 -7.74 24.72
N LEU A 107 -2.00 -7.33 23.86
CA LEU A 107 -0.94 -6.40 24.20
C LEU A 107 -1.41 -4.93 24.35
N GLY A 108 -2.63 -4.60 23.93
CA GLY A 108 -3.13 -3.23 23.92
C GLY A 108 -2.28 -2.30 23.04
N SER A 109 -1.70 -2.80 21.92
CA SER A 109 -0.87 -2.01 21.02
C SER A 109 -1.69 -1.36 19.92
N ALA A 110 -1.58 -0.05 19.74
CA ALA A 110 -2.29 0.69 18.70
C ALA A 110 -1.48 0.83 17.40
N THR A 111 -0.16 0.70 17.47
CA THR A 111 0.77 0.87 16.37
C THR A 111 1.73 -0.32 16.28
N MET A 112 2.37 -0.50 15.12
CA MET A 112 3.40 -1.52 14.94
C MET A 112 4.62 -1.28 15.86
N PRO A 113 5.13 -0.06 16.06
CA PRO A 113 6.17 0.21 17.05
C PRO A 113 5.79 -0.21 18.48
N GLN A 114 4.56 0.06 18.93
CA GLN A 114 4.07 -0.39 20.24
C GLN A 114 4.00 -1.91 20.35
N PHE A 115 3.66 -2.60 19.27
CA PHE A 115 3.71 -4.04 19.23
C PHE A 115 5.13 -4.55 19.52
N PHE A 116 6.15 -3.99 18.86
CA PHE A 116 7.55 -4.37 19.13
C PHE A 116 7.99 -4.04 20.57
N GLU A 117 7.61 -2.86 21.09
CA GLU A 117 7.91 -2.51 22.50
C GLU A 117 7.34 -3.57 23.44
N LYS A 118 6.05 -3.85 23.34
CA LYS A 118 5.35 -4.73 24.28
C LYS A 118 5.73 -6.20 24.11
N ARG A 119 5.97 -6.65 22.88
CA ARG A 119 6.39 -8.03 22.58
C ARG A 119 7.80 -8.33 23.08
N PHE A 120 8.73 -7.37 22.96
CA PHE A 120 10.16 -7.57 23.25
C PHE A 120 10.67 -6.78 24.46
N ASP A 121 9.82 -6.09 25.18
CA ASP A 121 10.18 -5.22 26.30
C ASP A 121 11.31 -4.24 25.93
N SER A 122 11.07 -3.46 24.89
CA SER A 122 12.10 -2.61 24.33
C SER A 122 11.57 -1.29 23.82
N LYS A 123 11.72 -0.24 24.64
CA LYS A 123 11.45 1.14 24.22
C LYS A 123 12.30 1.55 23.00
N GLY A 124 13.55 1.06 22.93
CA GLY A 124 14.42 1.34 21.78
C GLY A 124 13.86 0.81 20.46
N LEU A 125 13.32 -0.42 20.43
CA LEU A 125 12.67 -0.95 19.22
C LEU A 125 11.46 -0.12 18.78
N LYS A 126 10.65 0.36 19.74
CA LYS A 126 9.54 1.28 19.43
C LYS A 126 10.03 2.55 18.75
N ILE A 127 11.02 3.21 19.35
CA ILE A 127 11.58 4.46 18.84
C ILE A 127 12.18 4.26 17.45
N ALA A 128 13.01 3.22 17.28
CA ALA A 128 13.64 2.92 15.99
C ALA A 128 12.59 2.62 14.91
N ALA A 129 11.59 1.79 15.21
CA ALA A 129 10.51 1.48 14.28
C ALA A 129 9.73 2.73 13.88
N SER A 130 9.40 3.61 14.83
CA SER A 130 8.68 4.86 14.56
C SER A 130 9.45 5.79 13.61
N VAL A 131 10.77 5.94 13.82
CA VAL A 131 11.65 6.76 12.98
C VAL A 131 11.77 6.15 11.57
N ILE A 132 11.98 4.84 11.47
CA ILE A 132 12.06 4.14 10.17
C ILE A 132 10.75 4.32 9.39
N ILE A 133 9.60 4.14 10.06
CA ILE A 133 8.28 4.32 9.43
C ILE A 133 8.13 5.74 8.90
N PHE A 134 8.42 6.75 9.73
CA PHE A 134 8.25 8.14 9.31
C PHE A 134 9.12 8.47 8.10
N ILE A 135 10.41 8.12 8.14
CA ILE A 135 11.36 8.44 7.06
C ILE A 135 10.98 7.74 5.75
N PHE A 136 10.75 6.42 5.80
CA PHE A 136 10.58 5.63 4.57
C PHE A 136 9.15 5.67 3.99
N LEU A 137 8.15 6.17 4.71
CA LEU A 137 6.84 6.45 4.11
C LEU A 137 6.85 7.73 3.26
N ILE A 138 7.81 8.65 3.44
CA ILE A 138 7.92 9.89 2.66
C ILE A 138 8.14 9.61 1.16
N PRO A 139 9.13 8.79 0.73
CA PRO A 139 9.32 8.48 -0.69
C PRO A 139 8.09 7.84 -1.34
N TYR A 140 7.39 6.97 -0.62
CA TYR A 140 6.15 6.37 -1.11
C TYR A 140 5.06 7.42 -1.30
N THR A 141 4.87 8.32 -0.35
CA THR A 141 3.90 9.41 -0.47
C THR A 141 4.25 10.35 -1.63
N ALA A 142 5.52 10.67 -1.82
CA ALA A 142 5.99 11.47 -2.94
C ALA A 142 5.69 10.78 -4.29
N SER A 143 5.86 9.46 -4.40
CA SER A 143 5.55 8.71 -5.62
C SER A 143 4.05 8.74 -5.98
N LEU A 144 3.17 8.80 -4.97
CA LEU A 144 1.72 8.96 -5.19
C LEU A 144 1.36 10.31 -5.79
N TYR A 145 1.95 11.40 -5.28
CA TYR A 145 1.76 12.73 -5.84
C TYR A 145 2.25 12.78 -7.29
N ASN A 146 3.39 12.16 -7.59
CA ASN A 146 3.93 12.09 -8.93
C ASN A 146 2.99 11.37 -9.90
N GLY A 147 2.48 10.19 -9.54
CA GLY A 147 1.55 9.42 -10.36
C GLY A 147 0.26 10.16 -10.67
N LEU A 148 -0.30 10.81 -9.66
CA LEU A 148 -1.54 11.57 -9.79
C LEU A 148 -1.37 12.81 -10.65
N SER A 149 -0.31 13.60 -10.39
CA SER A 149 -0.09 14.87 -11.07
C SER A 149 0.21 14.72 -12.56
N ARG A 150 0.83 13.60 -12.99
CA ARG A 150 1.04 13.32 -14.42
C ARG A 150 -0.28 13.19 -15.17
N LEU A 151 -1.25 12.44 -14.64
CA LEU A 151 -2.56 12.29 -15.24
C LEU A 151 -3.37 13.59 -15.25
N PHE A 152 -3.38 14.32 -14.14
CA PHE A 152 -4.09 15.59 -14.03
C PHE A 152 -3.49 16.69 -14.90
N GLY A 153 -2.17 16.78 -14.93
CA GLY A 153 -1.46 17.72 -15.79
C GLY A 153 -1.81 17.50 -17.27
N MET A 154 -1.83 16.25 -17.72
CA MET A 154 -2.22 15.90 -19.09
C MET A 154 -3.70 16.21 -19.36
N ALA A 155 -4.62 15.83 -18.46
CA ALA A 155 -6.04 15.98 -18.69
C ALA A 155 -6.53 17.44 -18.69
N PHE A 156 -5.93 18.29 -17.88
CA PHE A 156 -6.37 19.67 -17.68
C PHE A 156 -5.40 20.72 -18.21
N SER A 157 -4.19 20.33 -18.62
CA SER A 157 -3.09 21.24 -18.95
C SER A 157 -2.75 22.20 -17.80
N ILE A 158 -2.85 21.70 -16.56
CA ILE A 158 -2.52 22.44 -15.33
C ILE A 158 -1.07 22.16 -14.95
N ASP A 159 -0.41 23.17 -14.36
CA ASP A 159 0.93 23.00 -13.83
C ASP A 159 1.00 21.85 -12.82
N TYR A 160 2.01 21.03 -12.96
CA TYR A 160 2.22 19.84 -12.15
C TYR A 160 2.31 20.15 -10.64
N SER A 161 3.03 21.23 -10.29
CA SER A 161 3.21 21.62 -8.89
C SER A 161 1.89 22.09 -8.27
N LEU A 162 1.06 22.77 -9.05
CA LEU A 162 -0.27 23.19 -8.61
C LEU A 162 -1.19 21.99 -8.32
N CYS A 163 -1.14 20.95 -9.17
CA CYS A 163 -1.87 19.69 -8.93
C CYS A 163 -1.46 19.06 -7.59
N ILE A 164 -0.16 18.97 -7.32
CA ILE A 164 0.36 18.41 -6.06
C ILE A 164 -0.16 19.22 -4.87
N ILE A 165 -0.11 20.55 -4.92
CA ILE A 165 -0.54 21.42 -3.82
C ILE A 165 -2.04 21.24 -3.55
N ILE A 166 -2.89 21.25 -4.58
CA ILE A 166 -4.33 21.04 -4.43
C ILE A 166 -4.62 19.70 -3.75
N MET A 167 -3.98 18.62 -4.23
CA MET A 167 -4.19 17.29 -3.67
C MET A 167 -3.68 17.15 -2.24
N ALA A 168 -2.55 17.78 -1.93
CA ALA A 168 -1.99 17.81 -0.59
C ALA A 168 -2.93 18.49 0.41
N VAL A 169 -3.47 19.66 0.06
CA VAL A 169 -4.42 20.40 0.89
C VAL A 169 -5.71 19.61 1.11
N LEU A 170 -6.29 19.05 0.05
CA LEU A 170 -7.53 18.28 0.14
C LEU A 170 -7.37 17.04 1.01
N THR A 171 -6.25 16.31 0.85
CA THR A 171 -5.94 15.15 1.69
C THR A 171 -5.78 15.57 3.16
N ALA A 172 -5.04 16.64 3.44
CA ALA A 172 -4.85 17.13 4.79
C ALA A 172 -6.19 17.42 5.48
N VAL A 173 -7.10 18.12 4.81
CA VAL A 173 -8.38 18.56 5.39
C VAL A 173 -9.22 17.37 5.84
N TYR A 174 -9.46 16.37 4.98
CA TYR A 174 -10.36 15.29 5.38
C TYR A 174 -9.74 14.29 6.36
N VAL A 175 -8.41 14.04 6.28
CA VAL A 175 -7.72 13.15 7.24
C VAL A 175 -7.66 13.78 8.62
N ILE A 176 -7.32 15.07 8.71
CA ILE A 176 -7.28 15.82 9.98
C ILE A 176 -8.67 15.88 10.63
N ALA A 177 -9.74 16.03 9.83
CA ALA A 177 -11.10 16.11 10.35
C ALA A 177 -11.61 14.78 10.90
N GLY A 178 -11.43 13.66 10.17
CA GLY A 178 -12.18 12.43 10.40
C GLY A 178 -11.39 11.23 10.91
N GLY A 179 -10.06 11.22 10.89
CA GLY A 179 -9.23 10.12 11.35
C GLY A 179 -9.52 8.79 10.62
N TYR A 180 -9.25 7.66 11.30
CA TYR A 180 -9.33 6.31 10.70
C TYR A 180 -10.73 5.94 10.18
N MET A 181 -11.81 6.29 10.90
CA MET A 181 -13.15 5.92 10.46
C MET A 181 -13.55 6.63 9.17
N ALA A 182 -13.19 7.91 9.03
CA ALA A 182 -13.42 8.64 7.80
C ALA A 182 -12.63 8.07 6.63
N THR A 183 -11.34 7.72 6.87
CA THR A 183 -10.53 7.08 5.83
C THR A 183 -11.14 5.74 5.40
N ALA A 184 -11.57 4.90 6.34
CA ALA A 184 -12.16 3.58 6.02
C ALA A 184 -13.47 3.68 5.22
N ILE A 185 -14.33 4.66 5.51
CA ILE A 185 -15.56 4.89 4.74
C ILE A 185 -15.24 5.47 3.36
N ASN A 186 -14.31 6.41 3.28
CA ASN A 186 -13.84 6.96 2.00
C ASN A 186 -13.18 5.85 1.15
N ASP A 187 -12.35 4.99 1.76
CA ASP A 187 -11.72 3.85 1.10
C ASP A 187 -12.76 2.88 0.51
N PHE A 188 -13.89 2.68 1.21
CA PHE A 188 -14.99 1.86 0.69
C PHE A 188 -15.62 2.46 -0.56
N ILE A 189 -15.96 3.76 -0.54
CA ILE A 189 -16.55 4.47 -1.69
C ILE A 189 -15.55 4.47 -2.86
N GLN A 190 -14.30 4.80 -2.59
CA GLN A 190 -13.22 4.84 -3.57
C GLN A 190 -12.95 3.46 -4.17
N GLY A 191 -13.01 2.41 -3.36
CA GLY A 191 -12.82 1.04 -3.83
C GLY A 191 -13.94 0.57 -4.77
N ILE A 192 -15.18 0.99 -4.56
CA ILE A 192 -16.27 0.75 -5.50
C ILE A 192 -15.97 1.42 -6.85
N ILE A 193 -15.51 2.67 -6.83
CA ILE A 193 -15.11 3.40 -8.04
C ILE A 193 -13.97 2.67 -8.77
N MET A 194 -12.98 2.16 -8.02
CA MET A 194 -11.85 1.42 -8.59
C MET A 194 -12.30 0.11 -9.26
N LEU A 195 -13.21 -0.66 -8.65
CA LEU A 195 -13.72 -1.91 -9.20
C LEU A 195 -14.42 -1.70 -10.55
N PHE A 196 -15.34 -0.75 -10.63
CA PHE A 196 -16.06 -0.48 -11.87
C PHE A 196 -15.18 0.23 -12.91
N GLY A 197 -14.36 1.18 -12.46
CA GLY A 197 -13.52 1.97 -13.33
C GLY A 197 -12.48 1.13 -14.07
N ILE A 198 -11.79 0.21 -13.39
CA ILE A 198 -10.75 -0.62 -14.03
C ILE A 198 -11.34 -1.53 -15.12
N VAL A 199 -12.52 -2.13 -14.87
CA VAL A 199 -13.19 -2.98 -15.85
C VAL A 199 -13.59 -2.17 -17.09
N LEU A 200 -14.14 -0.97 -16.89
CA LEU A 200 -14.52 -0.08 -17.97
C LEU A 200 -13.31 0.35 -18.82
N ILE A 201 -12.20 0.69 -18.17
CA ILE A 201 -10.97 1.10 -18.86
C ILE A 201 -10.41 -0.05 -19.69
N ILE A 202 -10.31 -1.25 -19.13
CA ILE A 202 -9.83 -2.45 -19.83
C ILE A 202 -10.70 -2.71 -21.06
N ALA A 203 -12.02 -2.72 -20.89
CA ALA A 203 -12.95 -2.93 -21.99
C ALA A 203 -12.78 -1.88 -23.10
N SER A 204 -12.57 -0.62 -22.72
CA SER A 204 -12.38 0.49 -23.66
C SER A 204 -11.06 0.39 -24.42
N VAL A 205 -9.95 0.06 -23.73
CA VAL A 205 -8.63 -0.11 -24.35
C VAL A 205 -8.60 -1.29 -25.31
N LEU A 206 -9.15 -2.43 -24.90
CA LEU A 206 -9.20 -3.63 -25.76
C LEU A 206 -10.05 -3.38 -27.01
N LYS A 207 -11.14 -2.63 -26.90
CA LYS A 207 -12.01 -2.31 -28.02
C LYS A 207 -11.28 -1.54 -29.13
N LEU A 208 -10.29 -0.72 -28.81
CA LEU A 208 -9.50 0.03 -29.78
C LEU A 208 -8.72 -0.89 -30.76
N ASN A 209 -8.36 -2.10 -30.31
CA ASN A 209 -7.56 -3.05 -31.07
C ASN A 209 -8.35 -4.31 -31.48
N GLY A 210 -9.67 -4.22 -31.64
CA GLY A 210 -10.51 -5.33 -32.10
C GLY A 210 -10.86 -6.36 -31.02
N GLY A 211 -10.89 -5.94 -29.73
CA GLY A 211 -11.21 -6.78 -28.59
C GLY A 211 -9.99 -7.51 -28.02
N PHE A 212 -10.23 -8.48 -27.16
CA PHE A 212 -9.16 -9.21 -26.46
C PHE A 212 -8.23 -9.98 -27.41
N THR A 213 -8.79 -10.76 -28.32
CA THR A 213 -8.02 -11.54 -29.30
C THR A 213 -7.25 -10.63 -30.26
N GLY A 214 -7.91 -9.58 -30.80
CA GLY A 214 -7.25 -8.61 -31.66
C GLY A 214 -6.09 -7.90 -30.98
N SER A 215 -6.25 -7.52 -29.70
CA SER A 215 -5.17 -6.92 -28.91
C SER A 215 -4.00 -7.89 -28.67
N LEU A 216 -4.26 -9.17 -28.40
CA LEU A 216 -3.22 -10.19 -28.24
C LEU A 216 -2.47 -10.44 -29.57
N ASP A 217 -3.19 -10.54 -30.70
CA ASP A 217 -2.62 -10.70 -32.02
C ASP A 217 -1.77 -9.49 -32.42
N ALA A 218 -2.23 -8.29 -32.09
CA ALA A 218 -1.45 -7.06 -32.30
C ALA A 218 -0.17 -7.06 -31.45
N LEU A 219 -0.27 -7.45 -30.18
CA LEU A 219 0.87 -7.50 -29.27
C LEU A 219 1.88 -8.59 -29.68
N ALA A 220 1.42 -9.71 -30.23
CA ALA A 220 2.29 -10.77 -30.72
C ALA A 220 3.15 -10.34 -31.91
N ARG A 221 2.74 -9.29 -32.64
CA ARG A 221 3.50 -8.71 -33.76
C ARG A 221 4.50 -7.63 -33.34
N VAL A 222 4.43 -7.19 -32.08
CA VAL A 222 5.38 -6.21 -31.55
C VAL A 222 6.76 -6.86 -31.39
N THR A 223 7.76 -6.27 -32.01
CA THR A 223 9.17 -6.67 -31.92
C THR A 223 9.98 -5.58 -31.25
N ASP A 224 10.91 -5.97 -30.38
CA ASP A 224 11.89 -5.08 -29.74
C ASP A 224 13.18 -5.88 -29.54
N GLU A 225 14.08 -5.77 -30.49
CA GLU A 225 15.35 -6.52 -30.50
C GLU A 225 16.24 -6.22 -29.29
N SER A 226 16.06 -5.05 -28.65
CA SER A 226 16.79 -4.69 -27.43
C SER A 226 16.32 -5.49 -26.20
N VAL A 227 15.12 -6.08 -26.27
CA VAL A 227 14.52 -6.88 -25.21
C VAL A 227 14.55 -8.36 -25.53
N SER A 228 14.13 -8.75 -26.74
CA SER A 228 14.11 -10.15 -27.19
C SER A 228 14.01 -10.26 -28.71
N THR A 229 14.72 -11.21 -29.27
CA THR A 229 14.61 -11.59 -30.70
C THR A 229 13.47 -12.59 -30.96
N GLN A 230 12.79 -13.10 -29.93
CA GLN A 230 11.72 -14.07 -30.07
C GLN A 230 10.42 -13.37 -30.50
N PRO A 231 9.76 -13.79 -31.58
CA PRO A 231 8.48 -13.25 -31.97
C PRO A 231 7.39 -13.62 -30.95
N GLY A 232 6.46 -12.70 -30.71
CA GLY A 232 5.32 -12.92 -29.82
C GLY A 232 5.65 -12.95 -28.32
N VAL A 233 6.88 -12.59 -27.93
CA VAL A 233 7.34 -12.66 -26.54
C VAL A 233 6.48 -11.82 -25.57
N PHE A 234 5.96 -10.66 -26.02
CA PHE A 234 5.13 -9.77 -25.18
C PHE A 234 3.70 -10.29 -24.99
N SER A 235 3.23 -11.20 -25.85
CA SER A 235 1.94 -11.91 -25.68
C SER A 235 2.12 -13.28 -25.01
N SER A 236 3.37 -13.69 -24.68
CA SER A 236 3.65 -14.97 -24.07
C SER A 236 3.31 -15.01 -22.58
N PHE A 237 3.17 -16.24 -22.05
CA PHE A 237 2.72 -16.46 -20.68
C PHE A 237 3.71 -15.97 -19.61
N PHE A 238 5.01 -16.02 -19.86
CA PHE A 238 6.06 -15.60 -18.94
C PHE A 238 6.81 -14.32 -19.34
N GLY A 239 6.57 -13.81 -20.55
CA GLY A 239 7.25 -12.62 -21.06
C GLY A 239 8.74 -12.83 -21.35
N PRO A 240 9.47 -11.76 -21.66
CA PRO A 240 10.88 -11.82 -22.05
C PRO A 240 11.85 -12.06 -20.87
N ASP A 241 11.46 -11.73 -19.64
CA ASP A 241 12.31 -11.86 -18.45
C ASP A 241 11.51 -12.41 -17.25
N PRO A 242 11.33 -13.75 -17.18
CA PRO A 242 10.62 -14.39 -16.08
C PRO A 242 11.28 -14.18 -14.71
N GLY A 243 12.61 -14.04 -14.67
CA GLY A 243 13.36 -13.77 -13.44
C GLY A 243 13.04 -12.40 -12.87
N GLY A 244 13.16 -11.36 -13.70
CA GLY A 244 12.79 -10.00 -13.32
C GLY A 244 11.31 -9.87 -12.94
N LEU A 245 10.42 -10.57 -13.65
CA LEU A 245 9.00 -10.65 -13.31
C LEU A 245 8.78 -11.23 -11.90
N LEU A 246 9.47 -12.30 -11.54
CA LEU A 246 9.40 -12.93 -10.22
C LEU A 246 9.84 -11.96 -9.11
N TYR A 247 10.91 -11.18 -9.32
CA TYR A 247 11.35 -10.17 -8.35
C TYR A 247 10.27 -9.12 -8.10
N VAL A 248 9.57 -8.67 -9.14
CA VAL A 248 8.47 -7.72 -9.00
C VAL A 248 7.30 -8.34 -8.24
N VAL A 249 6.93 -9.59 -8.55
CA VAL A 249 5.89 -10.34 -7.82
C VAL A 249 6.23 -10.44 -6.34
N ILE A 250 7.46 -10.83 -5.99
CA ILE A 250 7.89 -10.97 -4.59
C ILE A 250 7.85 -9.61 -3.88
N LEU A 251 8.45 -8.57 -4.44
CA LEU A 251 8.47 -7.23 -3.84
C LEU A 251 7.06 -6.75 -3.54
N THR A 252 6.19 -6.80 -4.53
CA THR A 252 4.85 -6.21 -4.41
C THR A 252 3.91 -7.07 -3.57
N SER A 253 4.11 -8.37 -3.50
CA SER A 253 3.26 -9.28 -2.73
C SER A 253 3.69 -9.42 -1.28
N LEU A 254 4.95 -9.76 -1.02
CA LEU A 254 5.46 -9.90 0.36
C LEU A 254 5.63 -8.55 1.06
N GLY A 255 5.84 -7.47 0.32
CA GLY A 255 5.98 -6.13 0.90
C GLY A 255 4.84 -5.78 1.84
N THR A 256 3.61 -6.09 1.47
CA THR A 256 2.41 -5.77 2.28
C THR A 256 2.42 -6.39 3.68
N TRP A 257 3.13 -7.50 3.89
CA TRP A 257 3.18 -8.20 5.18
C TRP A 257 4.03 -7.46 6.23
N GLY A 258 4.97 -6.61 5.77
CA GLY A 258 5.82 -5.80 6.63
C GLY A 258 5.47 -4.31 6.65
N LEU A 259 4.52 -3.87 5.84
CA LEU A 259 4.14 -2.46 5.78
C LEU A 259 3.21 -2.06 6.92
N PRO A 260 3.58 -1.05 7.74
CA PRO A 260 2.81 -0.66 8.93
C PRO A 260 1.36 -0.28 8.62
N GLN A 261 1.11 0.49 7.56
CA GLN A 261 -0.23 0.93 7.16
C GLN A 261 -1.12 -0.23 6.69
N MET A 262 -0.54 -1.31 6.15
CA MET A 262 -1.28 -2.50 5.76
C MET A 262 -1.64 -3.35 6.98
N VAL A 263 -0.67 -3.58 7.83
CA VAL A 263 -0.81 -4.36 9.08
C VAL A 263 -1.78 -3.69 10.05
N GLN A 264 -1.83 -2.35 10.09
CA GLN A 264 -2.75 -1.57 10.92
C GLN A 264 -4.23 -1.90 10.65
N LYS A 265 -4.58 -2.32 9.42
CA LYS A 265 -5.96 -2.73 9.09
C LYS A 265 -6.40 -3.93 9.93
N PHE A 266 -5.49 -4.87 10.22
CA PHE A 266 -5.76 -6.01 11.10
C PHE A 266 -5.89 -5.62 12.58
N TYR A 267 -5.31 -4.48 13.01
CA TYR A 267 -5.51 -3.96 14.37
C TYR A 267 -6.92 -3.39 14.55
N ALA A 268 -7.46 -2.75 13.51
CA ALA A 268 -8.73 -2.03 13.54
C ALA A 268 -9.96 -2.95 13.37
N ILE A 269 -9.79 -4.15 12.81
CA ILE A 269 -10.90 -5.05 12.48
C ILE A 269 -11.65 -5.52 13.74
N LYS A 270 -12.97 -5.59 13.65
CA LYS A 270 -13.89 -5.82 14.77
C LYS A 270 -13.66 -7.15 15.48
N ASP A 271 -13.66 -8.25 14.75
CA ASP A 271 -13.63 -9.62 15.31
C ASP A 271 -13.02 -10.63 14.33
N GLU A 272 -12.84 -11.87 14.78
CA GLU A 272 -12.25 -12.95 13.97
C GLU A 272 -13.13 -13.37 12.79
N LYS A 273 -14.46 -13.34 12.93
CA LYS A 273 -15.40 -13.62 11.84
C LYS A 273 -15.26 -12.58 10.73
N SER A 274 -15.06 -11.32 11.11
CA SER A 274 -14.77 -10.23 10.18
C SER A 274 -13.46 -10.43 9.43
N VAL A 275 -12.44 -11.06 10.03
CA VAL A 275 -11.20 -11.42 9.32
C VAL A 275 -11.48 -12.39 8.18
N HIS A 276 -12.26 -13.46 8.42
CA HIS A 276 -12.59 -14.44 7.38
C HIS A 276 -13.36 -13.80 6.21
N THR A 277 -14.40 -13.03 6.51
CA THR A 277 -15.18 -12.32 5.48
C THR A 277 -14.30 -11.30 4.73
N GLY A 278 -13.45 -10.57 5.45
CA GLY A 278 -12.51 -9.62 4.89
C GLY A 278 -11.49 -10.25 3.95
N THR A 279 -11.04 -11.48 4.26
CA THR A 279 -10.14 -12.25 3.39
C THR A 279 -10.73 -12.45 2.00
N ILE A 280 -11.98 -12.90 1.93
CA ILE A 280 -12.66 -13.15 0.64
C ILE A 280 -12.83 -11.85 -0.15
N ILE A 281 -13.36 -10.82 0.51
CA ILE A 281 -13.63 -9.53 -0.15
C ILE A 281 -12.34 -8.88 -0.65
N SER A 282 -11.30 -8.83 0.19
CA SER A 282 -10.02 -8.23 -0.16
C SER A 282 -9.31 -8.99 -1.29
N THR A 283 -9.42 -10.31 -1.32
CA THR A 283 -8.83 -11.13 -2.38
C THR A 283 -9.54 -10.91 -3.71
N LEU A 284 -10.87 -10.91 -3.74
CA LEU A 284 -11.64 -10.61 -4.95
C LEU A 284 -11.35 -9.20 -5.46
N PHE A 285 -11.28 -8.23 -4.56
CA PHE A 285 -10.89 -6.86 -4.90
C PHE A 285 -9.50 -6.83 -5.56
N ALA A 286 -8.53 -7.55 -4.99
CA ALA A 286 -7.17 -7.60 -5.50
C ALA A 286 -7.08 -8.28 -6.89
N VAL A 287 -7.83 -9.37 -7.12
CA VAL A 287 -7.90 -10.02 -8.43
C VAL A 287 -8.38 -9.05 -9.50
N ILE A 288 -9.45 -8.30 -9.21
CA ILE A 288 -10.05 -7.40 -10.19
C ILE A 288 -9.19 -6.15 -10.38
N VAL A 289 -8.79 -5.48 -9.30
CA VAL A 289 -8.10 -4.19 -9.39
C VAL A 289 -6.62 -4.37 -9.73
N ALA A 290 -5.87 -5.19 -8.97
CA ALA A 290 -4.45 -5.40 -9.27
C ALA A 290 -4.27 -6.22 -10.54
N GLY A 291 -4.98 -7.34 -10.67
CA GLY A 291 -4.99 -8.15 -11.88
C GLY A 291 -5.31 -7.30 -13.10
N GLY A 292 -6.36 -6.49 -13.01
CA GLY A 292 -6.79 -5.58 -14.06
C GLY A 292 -5.76 -4.50 -14.41
N CYS A 293 -5.13 -3.86 -13.42
CA CYS A 293 -4.12 -2.82 -13.66
C CYS A 293 -2.91 -3.37 -14.43
N TYR A 294 -2.33 -4.49 -13.99
CA TYR A 294 -1.17 -5.09 -14.65
C TYR A 294 -1.52 -5.70 -16.00
N PHE A 295 -2.70 -6.31 -16.12
CA PHE A 295 -3.23 -6.79 -17.40
C PHE A 295 -3.36 -5.64 -18.40
N LEU A 296 -3.97 -4.52 -18.00
CA LEU A 296 -4.10 -3.31 -18.82
C LEU A 296 -2.73 -2.80 -19.28
N GLY A 297 -1.78 -2.71 -18.35
CA GLY A 297 -0.41 -2.26 -18.62
C GLY A 297 0.31 -3.11 -19.66
N GLY A 298 0.00 -4.42 -19.71
CA GLY A 298 0.56 -5.37 -20.67
C GLY A 298 0.33 -5.00 -22.14
N PHE A 299 -0.70 -4.19 -22.41
CA PHE A 299 -0.99 -3.68 -23.77
C PHE A 299 -0.36 -2.32 -24.06
N GLY A 300 0.45 -1.77 -23.14
CA GLY A 300 1.07 -0.44 -23.30
C GLY A 300 1.89 -0.27 -24.59
N ARG A 301 2.51 -1.36 -25.08
CA ARG A 301 3.29 -1.37 -26.34
C ARG A 301 2.46 -1.21 -27.61
N LEU A 302 1.14 -1.31 -27.54
CA LEU A 302 0.25 -1.06 -28.67
C LEU A 302 0.02 0.43 -28.94
N PHE A 303 0.54 1.30 -28.06
CA PHE A 303 0.40 2.74 -28.15
C PHE A 303 1.75 3.38 -28.46
N ASN A 304 1.75 4.45 -29.26
CA ASN A 304 2.95 5.16 -29.66
C ASN A 304 3.50 6.02 -28.51
N VAL A 305 4.15 5.40 -27.54
CA VAL A 305 4.75 6.08 -26.39
C VAL A 305 6.25 6.20 -26.59
N ASP A 306 6.76 7.42 -26.61
CA ASP A 306 8.21 7.67 -26.58
C ASP A 306 8.75 7.53 -25.15
N VAL A 307 9.07 6.30 -24.77
CA VAL A 307 9.60 5.97 -23.45
C VAL A 307 11.01 6.51 -23.26
N ALA A 308 11.78 6.69 -24.34
CA ALA A 308 13.15 7.22 -24.25
C ALA A 308 13.15 8.68 -23.77
N SER A 309 12.23 9.50 -24.30
CA SER A 309 12.11 10.91 -23.93
C SER A 309 11.25 11.15 -22.69
N ASN A 310 10.12 10.42 -22.54
CA ASN A 310 9.09 10.70 -21.53
C ASN A 310 9.15 9.77 -20.31
N GLY A 311 9.94 8.69 -20.39
CA GLY A 311 10.07 7.67 -19.35
C GLY A 311 8.86 6.72 -19.27
N TYR A 312 8.98 5.70 -18.44
CA TYR A 312 7.93 4.67 -18.26
C TYR A 312 6.63 5.21 -17.65
N ASP A 313 6.70 6.28 -16.90
CA ASP A 313 5.54 6.87 -16.23
C ASP A 313 4.56 7.59 -17.19
N ALA A 314 4.96 7.77 -18.48
CA ALA A 314 4.11 8.31 -19.53
C ALA A 314 3.22 7.25 -20.20
N ILE A 315 3.52 5.96 -20.07
CA ILE A 315 2.86 4.88 -20.82
C ILE A 315 1.36 4.85 -20.56
N ILE A 316 0.96 4.77 -19.30
CA ILE A 316 -0.48 4.72 -18.96
C ILE A 316 -1.20 6.03 -19.29
N PRO A 317 -0.68 7.22 -18.93
CA PRO A 317 -1.29 8.48 -19.36
C PRO A 317 -1.52 8.57 -20.87
N GLU A 318 -0.53 8.26 -21.69
CA GLU A 318 -0.65 8.33 -23.14
C GLU A 318 -1.63 7.30 -23.71
N MET A 319 -1.61 6.05 -23.20
CA MET A 319 -2.61 5.05 -23.54
C MET A 319 -4.03 5.54 -23.23
N LEU A 320 -4.24 6.15 -22.07
CA LEU A 320 -5.54 6.65 -21.64
C LEU A 320 -5.99 7.89 -22.44
N SER A 321 -5.06 8.70 -22.94
CA SER A 321 -5.38 9.89 -23.76
C SER A 321 -6.10 9.54 -25.07
N THR A 322 -6.00 8.29 -25.54
CA THR A 322 -6.70 7.80 -26.74
C THR A 322 -8.16 7.43 -26.50
N LEU A 323 -8.61 7.41 -25.24
CA LEU A 323 -9.96 7.04 -24.85
C LEU A 323 -10.95 8.21 -25.03
N SER A 324 -12.24 7.87 -25.07
CA SER A 324 -13.27 8.90 -25.14
C SER A 324 -13.26 9.80 -23.88
N PRO A 325 -13.68 11.06 -24.00
CA PRO A 325 -13.69 12.00 -22.87
C PRO A 325 -14.45 11.50 -21.64
N ALA A 326 -15.52 10.73 -21.82
CA ALA A 326 -16.28 10.15 -20.72
C ALA A 326 -15.50 9.08 -19.97
N VAL A 327 -14.79 8.19 -20.69
CA VAL A 327 -13.94 7.16 -20.08
C VAL A 327 -12.73 7.81 -19.40
N MET A 328 -12.14 8.84 -20.00
CA MET A 328 -11.07 9.61 -19.39
C MET A 328 -11.52 10.25 -18.05
N ALA A 329 -12.73 10.80 -17.99
CA ALA A 329 -13.28 11.37 -16.76
C ALA A 329 -13.39 10.32 -15.64
N ILE A 330 -13.90 9.13 -15.95
CA ILE A 330 -13.99 8.01 -14.99
C ILE A 330 -12.60 7.55 -14.58
N THR A 331 -11.64 7.49 -15.51
CA THR A 331 -10.25 7.14 -15.22
C THR A 331 -9.61 8.11 -14.23
N LEU A 332 -9.82 9.40 -14.39
CA LEU A 332 -9.31 10.42 -13.48
C LEU A 332 -9.87 10.24 -12.07
N ILE A 333 -11.18 9.96 -11.95
CA ILE A 333 -11.79 9.68 -10.62
C ILE A 333 -11.27 8.36 -10.03
N LEU A 334 -11.03 7.34 -10.85
CA LEU A 334 -10.39 6.09 -10.39
C LEU A 334 -9.00 6.36 -9.81
N VAL A 335 -8.16 7.10 -10.53
CA VAL A 335 -6.79 7.38 -10.08
C VAL A 335 -6.75 8.31 -8.87
N LEU A 336 -7.68 9.28 -8.81
CA LEU A 336 -7.93 10.06 -7.59
C LEU A 336 -8.27 9.16 -6.42
N SER A 337 -9.23 8.25 -6.60
CA SER A 337 -9.66 7.30 -5.58
C SER A 337 -8.48 6.45 -5.08
N ALA A 338 -7.72 5.86 -6.01
CA ALA A 338 -6.56 5.03 -5.70
C ALA A 338 -5.44 5.81 -4.99
N SER A 339 -5.23 7.07 -5.34
CA SER A 339 -4.21 7.90 -4.70
C SER A 339 -4.63 8.34 -3.31
N MET A 340 -5.85 8.85 -3.16
CA MET A 340 -6.30 9.46 -1.91
C MET A 340 -6.50 8.42 -0.80
N SER A 341 -6.98 7.21 -1.11
CA SER A 341 -7.08 6.11 -0.15
C SER A 341 -5.72 5.70 0.40
N THR A 342 -4.71 5.59 -0.46
CA THR A 342 -3.36 5.27 -0.02
C THR A 342 -2.73 6.42 0.75
N LEU A 343 -2.84 7.66 0.24
CA LEU A 343 -2.31 8.86 0.92
C LEU A 343 -2.84 8.99 2.34
N SER A 344 -4.15 8.85 2.54
CA SER A 344 -4.75 8.93 3.88
C SER A 344 -4.20 7.90 4.85
N SER A 345 -4.01 6.66 4.38
CA SER A 345 -3.44 5.57 5.19
C SER A 345 -1.97 5.83 5.56
N LEU A 346 -1.15 6.29 4.60
CA LEU A 346 0.28 6.60 4.84
C LEU A 346 0.44 7.74 5.83
N VAL A 347 -0.30 8.82 5.60
CA VAL A 347 -0.24 10.04 6.41
C VAL A 347 -0.71 9.78 7.83
N LEU A 348 -1.82 9.05 8.01
CA LEU A 348 -2.34 8.70 9.32
C LEU A 348 -1.38 7.79 10.09
N THR A 349 -0.86 6.74 9.43
CA THR A 349 0.09 5.80 10.05
C THR A 349 1.39 6.49 10.43
N SER A 350 2.00 7.26 9.52
CA SER A 350 3.25 7.96 9.76
C SER A 350 3.14 8.94 10.92
N SER A 351 2.10 9.80 10.91
CA SER A 351 1.93 10.85 11.91
C SER A 351 1.54 10.31 13.28
N SER A 352 0.68 9.26 13.32
CA SER A 352 0.30 8.64 14.59
C SER A 352 1.46 7.88 15.23
N THR A 353 2.24 7.12 14.46
CA THR A 353 3.41 6.40 15.00
C THR A 353 4.48 7.38 15.49
N LEU A 354 4.80 8.43 14.73
CA LEU A 354 5.79 9.42 15.16
C LEU A 354 5.35 10.10 16.46
N THR A 355 4.09 10.49 16.55
CA THR A 355 3.57 11.18 17.74
C THR A 355 3.54 10.25 18.95
N LEU A 356 2.87 9.10 18.85
CA LEU A 356 2.61 8.21 19.99
C LEU A 356 3.84 7.44 20.44
N ASP A 357 4.77 7.16 19.52
CA ASP A 357 5.85 6.22 19.76
C ASP A 357 7.21 6.89 19.91
N PHE A 358 7.35 8.14 19.45
CA PHE A 358 8.58 8.91 19.58
C PHE A 358 8.36 10.25 20.32
N ILE A 359 7.51 11.14 19.80
CA ILE A 359 7.38 12.51 20.33
C ILE A 359 6.83 12.51 21.76
N ASP A 360 5.71 11.83 22.00
CA ASP A 360 5.08 11.80 23.33
C ASP A 360 5.98 11.15 24.41
N PRO A 361 6.54 9.93 24.23
CA PRO A 361 7.32 9.29 25.25
C PRO A 361 8.74 9.84 25.43
N VAL A 362 9.37 10.43 24.40
CA VAL A 362 10.77 10.88 24.42
C VAL A 362 10.89 12.37 24.68
N ILE A 363 10.09 13.18 23.98
CA ILE A 363 10.22 14.65 24.01
C ILE A 363 9.28 15.25 25.06
N LEU A 364 8.01 14.86 25.06
CA LEU A 364 6.97 15.48 25.87
C LEU A 364 6.75 14.78 27.22
N LYS A 365 7.31 13.56 27.41
CA LYS A 365 7.28 12.78 28.66
C LYS A 365 5.88 12.49 29.18
N LYS A 366 5.00 12.04 28.30
CA LYS A 366 3.57 11.73 28.48
C LYS A 366 2.69 12.99 28.61
N THR A 367 1.93 13.25 27.58
CA THR A 367 0.91 14.28 27.53
C THR A 367 -0.49 13.69 27.60
N ASP A 368 -1.50 14.56 27.73
CA ASP A 368 -2.90 14.17 27.68
C ASP A 368 -3.34 13.78 26.25
N GLU A 369 -4.42 13.02 26.13
CA GLU A 369 -4.92 12.55 24.85
C GLU A 369 -5.28 13.67 23.87
N LYS A 370 -5.83 14.79 24.37
CA LYS A 370 -6.20 15.94 23.52
C LYS A 370 -4.97 16.58 22.87
N LYS A 371 -3.89 16.69 23.63
CA LYS A 371 -2.62 17.23 23.13
C LYS A 371 -1.98 16.27 22.13
N ASN A 372 -2.02 14.96 22.38
CA ASN A 372 -1.55 13.95 21.44
C ASN A 372 -2.34 14.02 20.12
N LEU A 373 -3.66 14.15 20.15
CA LEU A 373 -4.47 14.32 18.94
C LEU A 373 -4.10 15.59 18.16
N LEU A 374 -3.87 16.71 18.86
CA LEU A 374 -3.43 17.95 18.20
C LEU A 374 -2.07 17.74 17.51
N ILE A 375 -1.12 17.11 18.20
CA ILE A 375 0.21 16.83 17.65
C ILE A 375 0.13 15.90 16.45
N ILE A 376 -0.68 14.83 16.49
CA ILE A 376 -0.91 13.96 15.32
C ILE A 376 -1.41 14.79 14.13
N ARG A 377 -2.38 15.67 14.33
CA ARG A 377 -2.92 16.55 13.27
C ARG A 377 -1.87 17.49 12.69
N ILE A 378 -0.99 18.03 13.53
CA ILE A 378 0.14 18.88 13.08
C ILE A 378 1.11 18.05 12.25
N PHE A 379 1.50 16.83 12.71
CA PHE A 379 2.41 15.96 11.96
C PHE A 379 1.79 15.43 10.66
N ILE A 380 0.46 15.29 10.57
CA ILE A 380 -0.23 15.03 9.30
C ILE A 380 0.10 16.15 8.30
N ALA A 381 -0.06 17.41 8.68
CA ALA A 381 0.24 18.54 7.81
C ALA A 381 1.73 18.62 7.45
N VAL A 382 2.62 18.41 8.43
CA VAL A 382 4.08 18.42 8.22
C VAL A 382 4.51 17.29 7.27
N PHE A 383 4.01 16.07 7.46
CA PHE A 383 4.34 14.92 6.61
C PHE A 383 3.88 15.13 5.17
N ILE A 384 2.67 15.64 4.98
CA ILE A 384 2.12 15.98 3.66
C ILE A 384 2.98 17.04 2.99
N LEU A 385 3.35 18.10 3.71
CA LEU A 385 4.18 19.19 3.18
C LEU A 385 5.55 18.67 2.71
N ILE A 386 6.24 17.90 3.55
CA ILE A 386 7.56 17.32 3.19
C ILE A 386 7.43 16.44 1.95
N SER A 387 6.42 15.56 1.90
CA SER A 387 6.21 14.64 0.78
C SER A 387 5.89 15.39 -0.53
N ALA A 388 5.07 16.46 -0.45
CA ALA A 388 4.73 17.29 -1.60
C ALA A 388 5.94 18.06 -2.14
N VAL A 389 6.75 18.63 -1.25
CA VAL A 389 8.01 19.32 -1.64
C VAL A 389 8.96 18.35 -2.35
N ILE A 390 9.15 17.14 -1.79
CA ILE A 390 10.00 16.12 -2.41
C ILE A 390 9.45 15.72 -3.78
N ALA A 391 8.15 15.53 -3.94
CA ALA A 391 7.54 15.21 -5.23
C ALA A 391 7.78 16.31 -6.27
N ILE A 392 7.64 17.58 -5.90
CA ILE A 392 7.91 18.72 -6.80
C ILE A 392 9.38 18.78 -7.20
N VAL A 393 10.31 18.60 -6.25
CA VAL A 393 11.76 18.62 -6.52
C VAL A 393 12.13 17.47 -7.46
N GLN A 394 11.63 16.27 -7.21
CA GLN A 394 11.91 15.10 -8.06
C GLN A 394 11.41 15.28 -9.49
N TYR A 395 10.21 15.83 -9.66
CA TYR A 395 9.67 16.10 -10.99
C TYR A 395 10.54 17.11 -11.76
N LYS A 396 10.92 18.20 -11.12
CA LYS A 396 11.74 19.26 -11.76
C LYS A 396 13.12 18.78 -12.18
N HIS A 397 13.69 17.81 -11.47
CA HIS A 397 15.06 17.33 -11.72
C HIS A 397 15.13 15.94 -12.36
N ASN A 398 14.00 15.32 -12.72
CA ASN A 398 13.92 13.97 -13.32
C ASN A 398 14.76 12.90 -12.58
N ILE A 399 14.78 12.94 -11.23
CA ILE A 399 15.73 12.17 -10.43
C ILE A 399 15.45 10.67 -10.45
N THR A 400 14.16 10.24 -10.51
CA THR A 400 13.82 8.81 -10.46
C THR A 400 12.37 8.54 -10.90
N PHE A 401 12.11 7.29 -11.31
CA PHE A 401 10.76 6.83 -11.68
C PHE A 401 9.89 6.52 -10.46
N ILE A 402 8.58 6.62 -10.62
CA ILE A 402 7.57 6.34 -9.58
C ILE A 402 7.78 4.96 -8.95
N ALA A 403 7.96 3.93 -9.78
CA ALA A 403 8.16 2.56 -9.31
C ALA A 403 9.41 2.36 -8.45
N GLN A 404 10.48 3.10 -8.71
CA GLN A 404 11.73 3.00 -7.94
C GLN A 404 11.58 3.62 -6.55
N LEU A 405 10.85 4.73 -6.41
CA LEU A 405 10.56 5.35 -5.11
C LEU A 405 9.76 4.44 -4.20
N MET A 406 8.74 3.80 -4.76
CA MET A 406 7.97 2.81 -4.02
C MET A 406 8.83 1.60 -3.65
N GLY A 407 9.67 1.11 -4.59
CA GLY A 407 10.60 0.00 -4.34
C GLY A 407 11.57 0.29 -3.20
N LEU A 408 12.11 1.52 -3.11
CA LEU A 408 12.94 1.98 -2.02
C LEU A 408 12.20 1.93 -0.67
N SER A 409 11.02 2.53 -0.63
CA SER A 409 10.20 2.59 0.58
C SER A 409 9.77 1.20 1.08
N TRP A 410 9.21 0.38 0.18
CA TRP A 410 8.74 -0.96 0.51
C TRP A 410 9.89 -1.88 0.89
N GLY A 411 11.02 -1.80 0.18
CA GLY A 411 12.24 -2.53 0.51
C GLY A 411 12.76 -2.23 1.90
N ALA A 412 12.79 -0.96 2.29
CA ALA A 412 13.26 -0.54 3.60
C ALA A 412 12.29 -0.95 4.73
N LEU A 413 11.00 -0.67 4.56
CA LEU A 413 9.99 -0.95 5.59
C LEU A 413 9.77 -2.45 5.76
N ALA A 414 9.48 -3.18 4.67
CA ALA A 414 9.26 -4.61 4.76
C ALA A 414 10.59 -5.35 5.03
N GLY A 415 11.72 -4.86 4.51
CA GLY A 415 13.04 -5.38 4.87
C GLY A 415 13.39 -5.23 6.35
N ALA A 416 12.90 -4.18 7.01
CA ALA A 416 13.07 -4.02 8.45
C ALA A 416 12.05 -4.86 9.25
N PHE A 417 10.78 -4.87 8.85
CA PHE A 417 9.68 -5.30 9.73
C PHE A 417 9.07 -6.65 9.39
N LEU A 418 9.18 -7.15 8.14
CA LEU A 418 8.53 -8.40 7.71
C LEU A 418 8.95 -9.59 8.57
N GLY A 419 10.26 -9.85 8.69
CA GLY A 419 10.78 -10.93 9.50
C GLY A 419 10.42 -10.80 10.98
N PRO A 420 10.75 -9.68 11.65
CA PRO A 420 10.38 -9.46 13.04
C PRO A 420 8.89 -9.56 13.32
N PHE A 421 8.05 -8.97 12.49
CA PHE A 421 6.61 -8.97 12.70
C PHE A 421 6.01 -10.36 12.48
N LEU A 422 6.23 -10.96 11.32
CA LEU A 422 5.70 -12.28 10.97
C LEU A 422 6.14 -13.35 11.98
N VAL A 423 7.45 -13.44 12.22
CA VAL A 423 8.02 -14.49 13.07
C VAL A 423 7.57 -14.32 14.52
N SER A 424 7.41 -13.09 15.02
CA SER A 424 6.96 -12.84 16.39
C SER A 424 5.52 -13.26 16.68
N LEU A 425 4.67 -13.38 15.66
CA LEU A 425 3.30 -13.87 15.81
C LEU A 425 3.22 -15.39 15.95
N TYR A 426 4.24 -16.12 15.50
CA TYR A 426 4.24 -17.58 15.43
C TYR A 426 5.29 -18.26 16.30
N TRP A 427 6.49 -17.69 16.39
CA TRP A 427 7.62 -18.33 17.04
C TRP A 427 7.95 -17.69 18.39
N LYS A 428 7.88 -18.52 19.43
CA LYS A 428 8.11 -18.10 20.81
C LYS A 428 9.56 -17.69 21.10
N LYS A 429 10.53 -18.23 20.35
CA LYS A 429 11.97 -18.08 20.58
C LYS A 429 12.64 -16.88 19.89
N ILE A 430 11.86 -16.06 19.18
CA ILE A 430 12.40 -14.84 18.54
C ILE A 430 12.96 -13.88 19.60
N THR A 431 14.11 -13.27 19.31
CA THR A 431 14.85 -12.44 20.26
C THR A 431 14.81 -10.96 19.92
N LYS A 432 15.00 -10.11 20.92
CA LYS A 432 15.12 -8.66 20.75
C LYS A 432 16.30 -8.28 19.83
N ALA A 433 17.43 -9.01 19.94
CA ALA A 433 18.61 -8.77 19.13
C ALA A 433 18.33 -9.01 17.63
N SER A 434 17.59 -10.08 17.29
CA SER A 434 17.24 -10.37 15.90
C SER A 434 16.37 -9.27 15.26
N CYS A 435 15.49 -8.63 16.04
CA CYS A 435 14.70 -7.49 15.57
C CYS A 435 15.58 -6.28 15.25
N TRP A 436 16.56 -5.98 16.13
CA TRP A 436 17.51 -4.89 15.87
C TRP A 436 18.35 -5.12 14.62
N VAL A 437 18.88 -6.34 14.44
CA VAL A 437 19.66 -6.67 13.23
C VAL A 437 18.80 -6.55 11.99
N SER A 438 17.53 -6.99 12.02
CA SER A 438 16.62 -6.85 10.89
C SER A 438 16.28 -5.39 10.59
N PHE A 439 16.08 -4.54 11.59
CA PHE A 439 15.82 -3.11 11.37
C PHE A 439 17.01 -2.42 10.71
N ILE A 440 18.23 -2.71 11.20
CA ILE A 440 19.48 -2.18 10.61
C ILE A 440 19.67 -2.72 9.19
N TRP A 441 19.42 -4.02 8.96
CA TRP A 441 19.51 -4.65 7.66
C TRP A 441 18.58 -3.99 6.64
N GLY A 442 17.27 -3.97 6.89
CA GLY A 442 16.27 -3.50 5.94
C GLY A 442 16.43 -2.01 5.61
N ALA A 443 16.52 -1.15 6.63
CA ALA A 443 16.73 0.28 6.45
C ALA A 443 18.13 0.57 5.88
N GLY A 444 19.17 -0.10 6.38
CA GLY A 444 20.56 0.14 6.01
C GLY A 444 20.86 -0.24 4.57
N ILE A 445 20.44 -1.44 4.11
CA ILE A 445 20.72 -1.88 2.75
C ILE A 445 20.03 -0.99 1.70
N MET A 446 18.81 -0.52 1.99
CA MET A 446 18.08 0.36 1.09
C MET A 446 18.66 1.78 1.08
N LEU A 447 19.14 2.30 2.22
CA LEU A 447 19.90 3.56 2.27
C LEU A 447 21.21 3.46 1.49
N LEU A 448 21.95 2.37 1.64
CA LEU A 448 23.17 2.12 0.87
C LEU A 448 22.87 2.02 -0.63
N ASN A 449 21.79 1.34 -1.03
CA ASN A 449 21.37 1.29 -2.43
C ASN A 449 21.05 2.69 -2.99
N MET A 450 20.44 3.55 -2.18
CA MET A 450 20.13 4.92 -2.60
C MET A 450 21.38 5.81 -2.71
N LEU A 451 22.28 5.74 -1.73
CA LEU A 451 23.42 6.66 -1.61
C LEU A 451 24.68 6.18 -2.35
N ALA A 452 24.88 4.88 -2.44
CA ALA A 452 26.10 4.25 -2.97
C ALA A 452 25.78 3.07 -3.89
N LYS A 453 24.93 3.32 -4.88
CA LYS A 453 24.40 2.31 -5.81
C LYS A 453 25.49 1.50 -6.52
N SER A 454 26.63 2.11 -6.81
CA SER A 454 27.78 1.49 -7.50
C SER A 454 28.47 0.36 -6.69
N ILE A 455 28.27 0.30 -5.38
CA ILE A 455 28.81 -0.77 -4.53
C ILE A 455 28.09 -2.12 -4.81
N PHE A 456 26.86 -2.05 -5.27
CA PHE A 456 26.05 -3.25 -5.53
C PHE A 456 26.35 -3.85 -6.91
N PRO A 457 26.27 -5.19 -7.04
CA PRO A 457 26.24 -5.84 -8.34
C PRO A 457 25.10 -5.25 -9.21
N SER A 458 25.27 -5.24 -10.53
CA SER A 458 24.36 -4.56 -11.46
C SER A 458 22.88 -4.92 -11.24
N PHE A 459 22.56 -6.18 -10.98
CA PHE A 459 21.19 -6.62 -10.76
C PHE A 459 20.58 -6.13 -9.43
N LEU A 460 21.40 -5.86 -8.39
CA LEU A 460 20.96 -5.30 -7.10
C LEU A 460 20.95 -3.77 -7.07
N GLN A 461 21.44 -3.10 -8.09
CA GLN A 461 21.35 -1.66 -8.21
C GLN A 461 19.90 -1.17 -8.39
N SER A 462 19.01 -2.04 -8.89
CA SER A 462 17.57 -1.79 -8.90
C SER A 462 17.02 -1.79 -7.46
N PRO A 463 16.32 -0.73 -7.01
CA PRO A 463 15.65 -0.72 -5.71
C PRO A 463 14.64 -1.85 -5.53
N ILE A 464 14.08 -2.36 -6.63
CA ILE A 464 13.14 -3.50 -6.63
C ILE A 464 13.85 -4.77 -6.22
N ASN A 465 14.96 -5.11 -6.89
CA ASN A 465 15.71 -6.33 -6.61
C ASN A 465 16.40 -6.27 -5.24
N CYS A 466 16.95 -5.10 -4.89
CA CYS A 466 17.52 -4.86 -3.57
C CYS A 466 16.45 -4.97 -2.47
N GLY A 467 15.23 -4.47 -2.73
CA GLY A 467 14.10 -4.59 -1.82
C GLY A 467 13.68 -6.03 -1.55
N VAL A 468 13.67 -6.89 -2.59
CA VAL A 468 13.42 -8.34 -2.41
C VAL A 468 14.49 -8.97 -1.54
N LEU A 469 15.77 -8.65 -1.77
CA LEU A 469 16.86 -9.13 -0.92
C LEU A 469 16.70 -8.65 0.54
N ALA A 470 16.31 -7.39 0.74
CA ALA A 470 16.04 -6.86 2.07
C ALA A 470 14.92 -7.63 2.78
N MET A 471 13.80 -7.92 2.09
CA MET A 471 12.64 -8.62 2.65
C MET A 471 12.93 -10.09 2.99
N VAL A 472 13.51 -10.84 2.05
CA VAL A 472 13.87 -12.24 2.27
C VAL A 472 14.96 -12.35 3.32
N GLY A 473 15.98 -11.49 3.23
CA GLY A 473 17.05 -11.39 4.23
C GLY A 473 16.54 -11.11 5.64
N SER A 474 15.51 -10.27 5.79
CA SER A 474 14.86 -9.98 7.08
C SER A 474 14.36 -11.26 7.77
N ILE A 475 13.67 -12.13 7.04
CA ILE A 475 13.17 -13.40 7.58
C ILE A 475 14.34 -14.31 8.00
N VAL A 476 15.31 -14.49 7.10
CA VAL A 476 16.48 -15.34 7.34
C VAL A 476 17.29 -14.83 8.53
N ILE A 477 17.58 -13.54 8.60
CA ILE A 477 18.32 -12.89 9.69
C ILE A 477 17.61 -13.10 11.01
N VAL A 478 16.29 -12.87 11.05
CA VAL A 478 15.53 -13.03 12.31
C VAL A 478 15.62 -14.48 12.81
N LEU A 479 15.50 -15.46 11.94
CA LEU A 479 15.60 -16.86 12.31
C LEU A 479 17.01 -17.21 12.82
N LEU A 480 18.04 -16.90 12.03
CA LEU A 480 19.44 -17.24 12.37
C LEU A 480 19.93 -16.52 13.64
N VAL A 481 19.72 -15.21 13.74
CA VAL A 481 20.16 -14.42 14.91
C VAL A 481 19.42 -14.85 16.17
N SER A 482 18.15 -15.24 16.07
CA SER A 482 17.41 -15.75 17.25
C SER A 482 17.92 -17.10 17.75
N LEU A 483 18.57 -17.91 16.90
CA LEU A 483 19.15 -19.18 17.33
C LEU A 483 20.42 -18.99 18.18
N ILE A 484 21.20 -17.94 17.90
CA ILE A 484 22.52 -17.70 18.52
C ILE A 484 22.50 -16.64 19.64
N THR A 485 21.38 -15.93 19.81
CA THR A 485 21.28 -14.88 20.83
C THR A 485 20.47 -15.32 22.04
N LYS A 486 20.61 -14.58 23.17
CA LYS A 486 19.95 -14.87 24.45
C LYS A 486 18.42 -14.97 24.23
N LYS A 487 17.85 -16.10 24.62
CA LYS A 487 16.41 -16.36 24.53
C LYS A 487 15.61 -15.39 25.39
N PRO A 488 14.39 -15.04 25.00
CA PRO A 488 13.50 -14.22 25.81
C PRO A 488 13.06 -14.96 27.08
N ASP A 489 12.58 -14.21 28.08
CA ASP A 489 11.99 -14.75 29.30
C ASP A 489 10.80 -15.65 29.02
N GLU A 490 10.82 -16.89 29.50
CA GLU A 490 9.82 -17.90 29.19
C GLU A 490 8.43 -17.56 29.77
N ASN A 491 8.39 -16.97 30.98
CA ASN A 491 7.14 -16.64 31.64
C ASN A 491 6.42 -15.52 30.89
N ARG A 492 7.15 -14.49 30.48
CA ARG A 492 6.63 -13.40 29.66
C ARG A 492 6.16 -13.89 28.30
N VAL A 493 6.90 -14.79 27.66
CA VAL A 493 6.50 -15.37 26.37
C VAL A 493 5.24 -16.21 26.51
N LYS A 494 5.10 -17.01 27.58
CA LYS A 494 3.89 -17.78 27.88
C LYS A 494 2.68 -16.85 28.07
N GLU A 495 2.83 -15.77 28.82
CA GLU A 495 1.81 -14.76 29.04
C GLU A 495 1.35 -14.12 27.70
N ILE A 496 2.29 -13.66 26.87
CA ILE A 496 1.97 -13.04 25.57
C ILE A 496 1.24 -14.01 24.65
N PHE A 497 1.67 -15.28 24.60
CA PHE A 497 1.06 -16.28 23.72
C PHE A 497 -0.22 -16.91 24.28
N SER A 498 -0.55 -16.71 25.55
CA SER A 498 -1.81 -17.21 26.17
C SER A 498 -3.05 -16.68 25.49
N CYS A 499 -2.95 -15.55 24.76
CA CYS A 499 -4.05 -15.01 23.99
C CYS A 499 -4.56 -15.95 22.90
N TYR A 500 -3.72 -16.88 22.41
CA TYR A 500 -4.11 -17.87 21.41
C TYR A 500 -4.74 -19.14 22.00
N ASP A 501 -4.55 -19.38 23.31
CA ASP A 501 -5.08 -20.55 24.02
C ASP A 501 -6.51 -20.32 24.54
N ARG A 502 -7.03 -19.10 24.45
CA ARG A 502 -8.40 -18.76 24.86
C ARG A 502 -9.40 -19.49 23.96
N LYS A 503 -10.04 -20.53 24.50
CA LYS A 503 -11.22 -21.14 23.89
C LYS A 503 -12.39 -20.18 24.08
N VAL A 504 -12.88 -19.58 23.00
CA VAL A 504 -14.19 -18.92 23.03
C VAL A 504 -15.21 -20.05 22.91
N THR A 505 -15.92 -20.33 24.00
CA THR A 505 -17.14 -21.15 23.94
C THR A 505 -18.15 -20.31 23.19
N VAL A 506 -18.31 -20.57 21.90
CA VAL A 506 -19.47 -20.04 21.17
C VAL A 506 -20.63 -20.83 21.70
N PRO A 507 -21.65 -20.22 22.33
CA PRO A 507 -22.88 -20.94 22.63
C PRO A 507 -23.38 -21.51 21.30
N VAL A 508 -23.53 -22.83 21.24
CA VAL A 508 -24.20 -23.50 20.14
C VAL A 508 -25.53 -22.80 20.03
N THR A 509 -25.77 -22.22 18.88
CA THR A 509 -26.89 -21.31 18.66
C THR A 509 -28.20 -21.93 19.15
N GLU A 510 -28.96 -21.18 19.89
CA GLU A 510 -30.36 -21.48 20.27
C GLU A 510 -31.26 -21.90 19.09
N THR A 511 -30.80 -21.73 17.86
CA THR A 511 -31.47 -22.20 16.62
C THR A 511 -31.54 -23.72 16.48
N LEU A 512 -30.71 -24.52 17.16
CA LEU A 512 -30.83 -25.98 17.14
C LEU A 512 -31.76 -26.49 18.24
N SER A 513 -31.99 -25.74 19.32
CA SER A 513 -32.97 -26.09 20.37
C SER A 513 -34.41 -25.72 20.03
N ARG A 514 -34.63 -24.83 19.05
CA ARG A 514 -35.98 -24.49 18.56
C ARG A 514 -36.52 -25.45 17.49
N GLY A 515 -35.75 -26.43 17.05
CA GLY A 515 -36.18 -27.45 16.09
C GLY A 515 -36.80 -28.71 16.73
N GLU A 516 -36.79 -28.82 18.06
CA GLU A 516 -37.38 -29.99 18.78
C GLU A 516 -38.74 -29.70 19.44
N GLU A 517 -39.30 -28.50 19.24
CA GLU A 517 -40.66 -28.17 19.69
C GLU A 517 -41.60 -27.89 18.50
N VAL A 518 -41.71 -28.84 17.56
CA VAL A 518 -42.85 -28.89 16.62
C VAL A 518 -43.26 -30.34 16.42
#